data_29d4f2d9fa6a053aed3550a5a49a94a5
#
_entry.id   29d4f2d9fa6a053aed3550a5a49a94a5
#
_cell.length_a   1.000
_cell.length_b   1.000
_cell.length_c   1.000
_cell.angle_alpha   90.00
_cell.angle_beta   90.00
_cell.angle_gamma   90.00
#
_symmetry.space_group_name_H-M   'P 1'
#
loop_
_entity.id
_entity.type
_entity.pdbx_description
1 polymer ?
#
loop_
_entity_poly.entity_id
_entity_poly.type
_entity_poly.pdbx_seq_one_letter_code
_entity_poly.pdbx_strand_id
1 'polypeptide(L)'
;MNHQERILIYGRLGKNPDLRYTRKQEPVCQFTVAENIEGESSPRWHRVVVWGKQAELCTVYLKKGSPIFVQGQNFDREFTTDEGEKKQYRELNADNLGFL
;
A
#
# COMPACT_ATOMS: atom_id res chain seq x y z
N MET A 1 1.96 12.63 21.40
CA MET A 1 0.81 11.88 20.84
C MET A 1 0.94 11.80 19.34
N ASN A 2 0.99 10.59 18.84
CA ASN A 2 1.16 10.41 17.41
C ASN A 2 -0.18 10.51 16.71
N HIS A 3 -0.33 11.56 15.92
CA HIS A 3 -1.50 11.68 15.06
C HIS A 3 -1.17 11.02 13.75
N GLN A 4 -1.70 9.82 13.56
CA GLN A 4 -1.60 9.15 12.29
C GLN A 4 -2.73 9.66 11.41
N GLU A 5 -2.34 10.22 10.31
CA GLU A 5 -3.30 10.76 9.37
C GLU A 5 -4.03 9.64 8.66
N ARG A 6 -5.37 9.70 8.71
CA ARG A 6 -6.19 8.76 7.97
C ARG A 6 -6.47 9.35 6.59
N ILE A 7 -6.13 8.62 5.55
CA ILE A 7 -6.26 9.10 4.19
C ILE A 7 -7.06 8.13 3.33
N LEU A 8 -7.61 8.67 2.26
CA LEU A 8 -8.29 7.93 1.22
C LEU A 8 -7.62 8.26 -0.10
N ILE A 9 -7.19 7.23 -0.82
CA ILE A 9 -6.60 7.41 -2.15
C ILE A 9 -7.38 6.59 -3.18
N TYR A 10 -7.34 7.06 -4.40
CA TYR A 10 -7.87 6.34 -5.56
C TYR A 10 -6.79 6.31 -6.63
N GLY A 11 -6.57 5.14 -7.20
CA GLY A 11 -5.57 5.02 -8.25
C GLY A 11 -5.55 3.63 -8.85
N ARG A 12 -4.43 3.30 -9.47
CA ARG A 12 -4.25 2.01 -10.13
C ARG A 12 -2.98 1.34 -9.63
N LEU A 13 -3.04 0.00 -9.55
CA LEU A 13 -1.88 -0.77 -9.11
C LEU A 13 -0.75 -0.68 -10.14
N GLY A 14 0.46 -0.45 -9.65
CA GLY A 14 1.65 -0.43 -10.48
C GLY A 14 2.22 -1.81 -10.78
N LYS A 15 1.90 -2.78 -9.93
CA LYS A 15 2.35 -4.17 -10.05
C LYS A 15 1.27 -5.10 -9.54
N ASN A 16 1.42 -6.39 -9.85
CA ASN A 16 0.54 -7.40 -9.24
C ASN A 16 0.76 -7.41 -7.73
N PRO A 17 -0.31 -7.65 -6.93
CA PRO A 17 -0.16 -7.73 -5.49
C PRO A 17 0.78 -8.86 -5.08
N ASP A 18 1.59 -8.59 -4.05
CA ASP A 18 2.54 -9.57 -3.51
C ASP A 18 2.00 -10.06 -2.17
N LEU A 19 1.50 -11.30 -2.15
CA LEU A 19 0.94 -11.92 -0.95
C LEU A 19 2.00 -12.78 -0.27
N ARG A 20 2.16 -12.57 1.03
CA ARG A 20 3.06 -13.36 1.85
C ARG A 20 2.38 -13.74 3.15
N TYR A 21 2.94 -14.72 3.84
CA TYR A 21 2.45 -15.16 5.14
C TYR A 21 3.55 -14.97 6.17
N THR A 22 3.19 -14.43 7.32
CA THR A 22 4.13 -14.27 8.44
C THR A 22 4.44 -15.65 9.05
N ARG A 23 5.37 -15.69 10.01
CA ARG A 23 5.69 -16.90 10.74
C ARG A 23 4.46 -17.48 11.46
N LYS A 24 3.52 -16.62 11.84
CA LYS A 24 2.26 -17.03 12.47
C LYS A 24 1.18 -17.39 11.45
N GLN A 25 1.54 -17.49 10.17
CA GLN A 25 0.62 -17.80 9.08
C GLN A 25 -0.44 -16.70 8.85
N GLU A 26 -0.13 -15.48 9.21
CA GLU A 26 -1.00 -14.36 8.96
C GLU A 26 -0.73 -13.81 7.56
N PRO A 27 -1.76 -13.68 6.71
CA PRO A 27 -1.56 -13.15 5.36
C PRO A 27 -1.31 -11.65 5.39
N VAL A 28 -0.36 -11.21 4.56
CA VAL A 28 -0.06 -9.80 4.34
C VAL A 28 0.19 -9.58 2.87
N CYS A 29 -0.46 -8.59 2.29
CA CYS A 29 -0.34 -8.26 0.89
C CYS A 29 0.24 -6.85 0.73
N GLN A 30 1.19 -6.70 -0.18
CA GLN A 30 1.79 -5.41 -0.48
C GLN A 30 1.63 -5.10 -1.96
N PHE A 31 1.35 -3.85 -2.25
CA PHE A 31 1.31 -3.37 -3.63
C PHE A 31 1.50 -1.85 -3.64
N THR A 32 1.76 -1.32 -4.83
CA THR A 32 1.88 0.11 -5.03
C THR A 32 0.68 0.63 -5.81
N VAL A 33 0.26 1.84 -5.48
CA VAL A 33 -0.85 2.50 -6.16
C VAL A 33 -0.36 3.84 -6.70
N ALA A 34 -0.61 4.06 -7.98
CA ALA A 34 -0.33 5.34 -8.63
C ALA A 34 -1.58 6.20 -8.56
N GLU A 35 -1.47 7.30 -7.83
CA GLU A 35 -2.55 8.28 -7.71
C GLU A 35 -2.26 9.46 -8.63
N ASN A 36 -3.16 9.73 -9.57
CA ASN A 36 -3.03 10.90 -10.44
C ASN A 36 -3.62 12.11 -9.75
N ILE A 37 -2.79 13.14 -9.60
CA ILE A 37 -3.19 14.40 -8.99
C ILE A 37 -3.37 15.43 -10.08
N GLU A 38 -4.52 16.09 -10.09
CA GLU A 38 -4.81 17.14 -11.05
C GLU A 38 -3.76 18.24 -10.97
N GLY A 39 -3.24 18.62 -12.13
CA GLY A 39 -2.20 19.64 -12.22
C GLY A 39 -0.78 19.13 -12.05
N GLU A 40 -0.58 17.88 -11.72
CA GLU A 40 0.74 17.28 -11.61
C GLU A 40 1.03 16.42 -12.84
N SER A 41 2.28 16.46 -13.32
CA SER A 41 2.70 15.72 -14.51
C SER A 41 3.03 14.26 -14.21
N SER A 42 3.27 13.93 -12.94
CA SER A 42 3.62 12.58 -12.52
C SER A 42 2.66 12.10 -11.44
N PRO A 43 2.37 10.79 -11.39
CA PRO A 43 1.53 10.27 -10.32
C PRO A 43 2.28 10.25 -8.99
N ARG A 44 1.52 10.26 -7.91
CA ARG A 44 2.06 9.99 -6.58
C ARG A 44 1.95 8.50 -6.33
N TRP A 45 3.05 7.90 -5.89
CA TRP A 45 3.10 6.48 -5.61
C TRP A 45 2.91 6.21 -4.14
N HIS A 46 2.00 5.31 -3.83
CA HIS A 46 1.73 4.90 -2.45
C HIS A 46 2.08 3.43 -2.28
N ARG A 47 2.79 3.12 -1.19
CA ARG A 47 2.99 1.74 -0.78
C ARG A 47 1.83 1.35 0.12
N VAL A 48 1.13 0.28 -0.24
CA VAL A 48 -0.06 -0.16 0.48
C VAL A 48 0.19 -1.54 1.08
N VAL A 49 -0.20 -1.70 2.33
CA VAL A 49 -0.10 -2.97 3.04
C VAL A 49 -1.49 -3.34 3.55
N VAL A 50 -1.88 -4.57 3.28
CA VAL A 50 -3.19 -5.11 3.66
C VAL A 50 -2.97 -6.39 4.44
N TRP A 51 -3.65 -6.52 5.58
CA TRP A 51 -3.52 -7.67 6.47
C TRP A 51 -4.80 -8.51 6.48
N GLY A 52 -4.63 -9.80 6.75
CA GLY A 52 -5.75 -10.69 7.00
C GLY A 52 -6.49 -11.15 5.74
N LYS A 53 -7.76 -11.42 5.88
CA LYS A 53 -8.59 -11.90 4.79
C LYS A 53 -8.59 -10.99 3.57
N GLN A 54 -8.55 -9.70 3.81
CA GLN A 54 -8.51 -8.73 2.71
C GLN A 54 -7.23 -8.87 1.90
N ALA A 55 -6.13 -9.27 2.53
CA ALA A 55 -4.87 -9.51 1.83
C ALA A 55 -5.01 -10.63 0.80
N GLU A 56 -5.69 -11.70 1.18
CA GLU A 56 -5.92 -12.81 0.26
C GLU A 56 -6.86 -12.43 -0.87
N LEU A 57 -7.89 -11.64 -0.57
CA LEU A 57 -8.82 -11.16 -1.60
C LEU A 57 -8.13 -10.27 -2.62
N CYS A 58 -7.13 -9.51 -2.21
CA CYS A 58 -6.38 -8.66 -3.13
C CYS A 58 -5.77 -9.45 -4.28
N THR A 59 -5.24 -10.64 -4.01
CA THR A 59 -4.62 -11.45 -5.06
C THR A 59 -5.64 -12.06 -6.01
N VAL A 60 -6.88 -12.19 -5.56
CA VAL A 60 -7.96 -12.74 -6.39
C VAL A 60 -8.52 -11.68 -7.34
N TYR A 61 -8.69 -10.45 -6.84
CA TYR A 61 -9.42 -9.41 -7.58
C TYR A 61 -8.53 -8.35 -8.21
N LEU A 62 -7.27 -8.26 -7.81
CA LEU A 62 -6.38 -7.19 -8.27
C LEU A 62 -5.22 -7.72 -9.09
N LYS A 63 -4.81 -6.91 -10.05
CA LYS A 63 -3.64 -7.13 -10.87
C LYS A 63 -3.05 -5.79 -11.26
N LYS A 64 -1.89 -5.80 -11.87
CA LYS A 64 -1.28 -4.58 -12.40
C LYS A 64 -2.31 -3.81 -13.23
N GLY A 65 -2.46 -2.53 -12.94
CA GLY A 65 -3.39 -1.65 -13.66
C GLY A 65 -4.80 -1.61 -13.09
N SER A 66 -5.15 -2.48 -12.15
CA SER A 66 -6.49 -2.49 -11.55
C SER A 66 -6.78 -1.19 -10.81
N PRO A 67 -7.98 -0.60 -11.00
CA PRO A 67 -8.37 0.56 -10.21
C PRO A 67 -8.79 0.14 -8.80
N ILE A 68 -8.47 0.99 -7.82
CA ILE A 68 -8.74 0.67 -6.42
C ILE A 68 -8.90 1.95 -5.61
N PHE A 69 -9.80 1.91 -4.63
CA PHE A 69 -9.85 2.85 -3.52
C PHE A 69 -9.18 2.22 -2.32
N VAL A 70 -8.34 2.97 -1.62
CA VAL A 70 -7.71 2.51 -0.40
C VAL A 70 -7.88 3.57 0.68
N GLN A 71 -8.37 3.15 1.83
CA GLN A 71 -8.48 4.02 2.99
C GLN A 71 -7.73 3.39 4.15
N GLY A 72 -6.99 4.20 4.89
CA GLY A 72 -6.24 3.70 6.01
C GLY A 72 -5.34 4.77 6.61
N GLN A 73 -4.31 4.34 7.32
CA GLN A 73 -3.40 5.22 8.02
C GLN A 73 -2.00 5.09 7.46
N ASN A 74 -1.34 6.24 7.29
CA ASN A 74 0.06 6.27 6.89
C ASN A 74 0.96 6.08 8.09
N PHE A 75 1.98 5.26 7.92
CA PHE A 75 3.04 5.07 8.89
C PHE A 75 4.37 5.38 8.25
N ASP A 76 5.24 6.05 8.97
CA ASP A 76 6.61 6.24 8.55
C ASP A 76 7.42 5.03 8.97
N ARG A 77 8.13 4.45 8.01
CA ARG A 77 9.02 3.31 8.23
C ARG A 77 10.45 3.73 7.96
N GLU A 78 11.37 3.09 8.65
CA GLU A 78 12.80 3.34 8.46
C GLU A 78 13.51 2.03 8.15
N PHE A 79 14.45 2.07 7.24
CA PHE A 79 15.32 0.94 6.97
C PHE A 79 16.74 1.42 6.76
N THR A 80 17.68 0.54 7.04
CA THR A 80 19.09 0.81 6.85
C THR A 80 19.60 0.03 5.64
N THR A 81 20.22 0.73 4.72
CA THR A 81 20.80 0.10 3.53
C THR A 81 22.08 -0.67 3.90
N ASP A 82 22.54 -1.50 2.97
CA ASP A 82 23.80 -2.25 3.16
C ASP A 82 24.98 -1.32 3.37
N GLU A 83 24.89 -0.09 2.89
CA GLU A 83 25.94 0.91 3.03
C GLU A 83 25.84 1.69 4.35
N GLY A 84 24.87 1.37 5.19
CA GLY A 84 24.68 2.01 6.48
C GLY A 84 23.86 3.28 6.44
N GLU A 85 23.29 3.64 5.30
CA GLU A 85 22.41 4.81 5.21
C GLU A 85 21.03 4.48 5.75
N LYS A 86 20.47 5.41 6.52
CA LYS A 86 19.09 5.31 6.99
C LYS A 86 18.18 6.00 6.00
N LYS A 87 17.19 5.27 5.54
CA LYS A 87 16.17 5.80 4.63
C LYS A 87 14.80 5.63 5.24
N GLN A 88 13.93 6.59 4.94
CA GLN A 88 12.55 6.55 5.38
C GLN A 88 11.63 6.40 4.20
N TYR A 89 10.53 5.69 4.41
CA TYR A 89 9.47 5.59 3.44
C TYR A 89 8.14 5.59 4.17
N ARG A 90 7.09 5.98 3.45
CA ARG A 90 5.74 6.01 3.99
C ARG A 90 4.96 4.80 3.48
N GLU A 91 4.22 4.19 4.39
CA GLU A 91 3.45 2.99 4.11
C GLU A 91 2.01 3.22 4.55
N LEU A 92 1.06 2.96 3.65
CA LEU A 92 -0.36 3.07 3.94
C LEU A 92 -0.89 1.71 4.36
N ASN A 93 -1.26 1.60 5.63
CA ASN A 93 -1.93 0.40 6.15
C ASN A 93 -3.42 0.53 5.87
N ALA A 94 -3.89 -0.28 4.94
CA ALA A 94 -5.27 -0.22 4.50
C ALA A 94 -6.20 -0.93 5.48
N ASP A 95 -7.30 -0.29 5.83
CA ASP A 95 -8.36 -0.93 6.59
C ASP A 95 -9.66 -1.01 5.79
N ASN A 96 -9.78 -0.24 4.72
CA ASN A 96 -10.88 -0.33 3.78
C ASN A 96 -10.37 -0.31 2.35
N LEU A 97 -10.90 -1.19 1.53
CA LEU A 97 -10.55 -1.30 0.12
C LEU A 97 -11.82 -1.35 -0.71
N GLY A 98 -11.79 -0.67 -1.85
CA GLY A 98 -12.87 -0.74 -2.83
C GLY A 98 -12.33 -1.18 -4.17
N PHE A 99 -12.87 -2.29 -4.69
CA PHE A 99 -12.50 -2.79 -6.01
C PHE A 99 -13.52 -2.29 -7.02
N LEU A 100 -13.04 -1.87 -8.15
CA LEU A 100 -13.88 -1.38 -9.24
C LEU A 100 -13.89 -2.33 -10.42
#